data_3161893c90976f9ae4f9848782df0412
#
_entry.id   3161893c90976f9ae4f9848782df0412
#
_cell.length_a   1.000
_cell.length_b   1.000
_cell.length_c   1.000
_cell.angle_alpha   90.00
_cell.angle_beta   90.00
_cell.angle_gamma   90.00
#
_symmetry.space_group_name_H-M   'P 1'
#
loop_
_entity.id
_entity.type
_entity.pdbx_description
1 polymer ?
#
loop_
_entity_poly.entity_id
_entity_poly.type
_entity_poly.pdbx_seq_one_letter_code
_entity_poly.pdbx_strand_id
1 'polypeptide(L)'
;GYQIPHMFDAAVEGKYKAMYVQGEDVAQSDPNTHHVEAALNALDCLIVQDLFLNETARFAHVFLPGTSFLEKDGTFTNAERRISRVRPVMDAVTGMDEWEVSCRIGRAMGADMSYDHPSEIMDEIARLTPTFKNVSFDRLDELGSIQWPCTDDAPDGTPIMHVDGFVRGKGNFIVTEYVPTTERSTRKFPLILTTGRILSQYNVGAQTRRTKNNVWHDKDILDIHPHDAENRGIVCGDKVLIQSRMGETVLEARITENMQPGVVYTTFHMPESGANIVTTDNSDWATNCPEYKVTAVEVRQTNRKSDWQVIPDPGAATRD
;
A
#
# COMPACT_ATOMS: atom_id res chain seq x y z
N GLY A 1 8.67 17.91 3.35
CA GLY A 1 8.17 17.10 2.24
C GLY A 1 6.65 16.95 2.30
N TYR A 2 6.04 16.55 1.23
CA TYR A 2 4.62 16.26 1.21
C TYR A 2 4.34 14.83 1.72
N GLN A 3 3.18 14.62 2.31
CA GLN A 3 2.59 13.31 2.52
C GLN A 3 1.96 12.83 1.20
N ILE A 4 1.79 11.51 1.01
CA ILE A 4 1.32 10.94 -0.28
C ILE A 4 0.03 11.61 -0.78
N PRO A 5 -1.05 11.79 0.00
CA PRO A 5 -2.25 12.47 -0.50
C PRO A 5 -1.96 13.90 -0.98
N HIS A 6 -1.14 14.65 -0.25
CA HIS A 6 -0.74 16.00 -0.66
C HIS A 6 0.16 16.03 -1.91
N MET A 7 0.89 14.94 -2.21
CA MET A 7 1.63 14.84 -3.47
C MET A 7 0.67 14.76 -4.65
N PHE A 8 -0.43 14.01 -4.51
CA PHE A 8 -1.47 13.93 -5.55
C PHE A 8 -2.18 15.27 -5.74
N ASP A 9 -2.57 15.94 -4.65
CA ASP A 9 -3.16 17.28 -4.73
C ASP A 9 -2.22 18.25 -5.47
N ALA A 10 -0.96 18.27 -5.06
CA ALA A 10 0.05 19.14 -5.66
C ALA A 10 0.35 18.81 -7.15
N ALA A 11 0.23 17.55 -7.55
CA ALA A 11 0.34 17.14 -8.94
C ALA A 11 -0.82 17.67 -9.77
N VAL A 12 -2.08 17.48 -9.30
CA VAL A 12 -3.28 18.01 -9.97
C VAL A 12 -3.21 19.54 -10.08
N GLU A 13 -2.71 20.22 -9.04
CA GLU A 13 -2.50 21.69 -9.04
C GLU A 13 -1.33 22.13 -9.94
N GLY A 14 -0.56 21.21 -10.53
CA GLY A 14 0.60 21.51 -11.36
C GLY A 14 1.83 22.01 -10.61
N LYS A 15 1.86 21.89 -9.29
CA LYS A 15 2.99 22.25 -8.42
C LYS A 15 4.03 21.14 -8.31
N TYR A 16 3.60 19.87 -8.41
CA TYR A 16 4.43 18.68 -8.36
C TYR A 16 4.57 18.12 -9.77
N LYS A 17 5.79 18.12 -10.31
CA LYS A 17 6.02 17.90 -11.74
C LYS A 17 6.59 16.53 -12.08
N ALA A 18 7.31 15.93 -11.15
CA ALA A 18 7.92 14.63 -11.35
C ALA A 18 7.78 13.75 -10.13
N MET A 19 7.63 12.45 -10.34
CA MET A 19 7.53 11.46 -9.26
C MET A 19 8.35 10.21 -9.65
N TYR A 20 9.03 9.64 -8.66
CA TYR A 20 9.65 8.33 -8.73
C TYR A 20 8.98 7.42 -7.71
N VAL A 21 8.28 6.41 -8.21
CA VAL A 21 7.56 5.41 -7.41
C VAL A 21 8.34 4.11 -7.46
N GLN A 22 8.73 3.61 -6.29
CA GLN A 22 9.52 2.39 -6.16
C GLN A 22 8.81 1.38 -5.26
N GLY A 23 8.45 0.22 -5.82
CA GLY A 23 7.86 -0.89 -5.08
C GLY A 23 6.46 -0.62 -4.51
N GLU A 24 5.71 0.31 -5.12
CA GLU A 24 4.36 0.71 -4.72
C GLU A 24 3.42 0.75 -5.92
N ASP A 25 2.19 0.28 -5.72
CA ASP A 25 1.12 0.38 -6.72
C ASP A 25 0.06 1.38 -6.24
N VAL A 26 0.43 2.66 -6.26
CA VAL A 26 -0.41 3.75 -5.73
C VAL A 26 -1.74 3.92 -6.47
N ALA A 27 -1.79 3.58 -7.76
CA ALA A 27 -3.03 3.63 -8.52
C ALA A 27 -4.08 2.61 -8.05
N GLN A 28 -3.63 1.50 -7.43
CA GLN A 28 -4.52 0.51 -6.84
C GLN A 28 -4.67 0.66 -5.32
N SER A 29 -3.61 1.09 -4.61
CA SER A 29 -3.58 1.12 -3.14
C SER A 29 -4.26 2.33 -2.54
N ASP A 30 -4.19 3.49 -3.19
CA ASP A 30 -4.66 4.74 -2.62
C ASP A 30 -6.16 4.96 -2.85
N PRO A 31 -6.85 5.65 -1.93
CA PRO A 31 -8.29 5.86 -2.03
C PRO A 31 -8.61 6.89 -3.11
N ASN A 32 -9.87 6.92 -3.55
CA ASN A 32 -10.32 7.81 -4.62
C ASN A 32 -9.44 7.65 -5.88
N THR A 33 -9.45 6.44 -6.45
CA THR A 33 -8.63 6.07 -7.62
C THR A 33 -8.67 7.11 -8.74
N HIS A 34 -9.84 7.72 -9.02
CA HIS A 34 -9.95 8.75 -10.06
C HIS A 34 -9.10 9.98 -9.78
N HIS A 35 -8.96 10.40 -8.51
CA HIS A 35 -8.08 11.50 -8.12
C HIS A 35 -6.60 11.11 -8.29
N VAL A 36 -6.23 9.89 -7.89
CA VAL A 36 -4.87 9.36 -8.06
C VAL A 36 -4.51 9.30 -9.54
N GLU A 37 -5.37 8.74 -10.39
CA GLU A 37 -5.16 8.68 -11.84
C GLU A 37 -5.00 10.07 -12.46
N ALA A 38 -5.84 11.03 -12.04
CA ALA A 38 -5.73 12.42 -12.49
C ALA A 38 -4.38 13.03 -12.08
N ALA A 39 -3.91 12.76 -10.86
CA ALA A 39 -2.61 13.23 -10.38
C ALA A 39 -1.44 12.61 -11.17
N LEU A 40 -1.45 11.29 -11.39
CA LEU A 40 -0.40 10.60 -12.15
C LEU A 40 -0.34 11.09 -13.61
N ASN A 41 -1.50 11.35 -14.25
CA ASN A 41 -1.58 11.91 -15.59
C ASN A 41 -1.13 13.39 -15.68
N ALA A 42 -1.18 14.14 -14.57
CA ALA A 42 -0.77 15.55 -14.54
C ALA A 42 0.75 15.74 -14.42
N LEU A 43 1.49 14.67 -14.13
CA LEU A 43 2.96 14.74 -14.00
C LEU A 43 3.64 14.89 -15.36
N ASP A 44 4.64 15.77 -15.40
CA ASP A 44 5.52 15.90 -16.58
C ASP A 44 6.46 14.68 -16.74
N CYS A 45 6.80 14.02 -15.61
CA CYS A 45 7.64 12.82 -15.58
C CYS A 45 7.23 11.89 -14.44
N LEU A 46 6.78 10.70 -14.76
CA LEU A 46 6.55 9.61 -13.80
C LEU A 46 7.51 8.46 -14.14
N ILE A 47 8.36 8.12 -13.17
CA ILE A 47 9.23 6.96 -13.22
C ILE A 47 8.66 5.93 -12.24
N VAL A 48 8.44 4.70 -12.70
CA VAL A 48 7.99 3.59 -11.84
C VAL A 48 9.04 2.50 -11.88
N GLN A 49 9.46 2.03 -10.70
CA GLN A 49 10.31 0.86 -10.57
C GLN A 49 9.60 -0.21 -9.76
N ASP A 50 9.34 -1.35 -10.36
CA ASP A 50 8.66 -2.47 -9.69
C ASP A 50 9.06 -3.80 -10.36
N LEU A 51 8.69 -4.91 -9.70
CA LEU A 51 8.86 -6.28 -10.21
C LEU A 51 7.95 -6.57 -11.40
N PHE A 52 6.79 -5.94 -11.45
CA PHE A 52 5.73 -6.19 -12.42
C PHE A 52 5.18 -4.89 -12.97
N LEU A 53 4.72 -4.93 -14.21
CA LEU A 53 3.88 -3.86 -14.75
C LEU A 53 2.54 -3.88 -14.00
N ASN A 54 2.46 -3.05 -12.97
CA ASN A 54 1.29 -2.87 -12.11
C ASN A 54 0.37 -1.76 -12.63
N GLU A 55 -0.69 -1.42 -11.89
CA GLU A 55 -1.65 -0.40 -12.34
C GLU A 55 -1.02 0.99 -12.41
N THR A 56 -0.11 1.32 -11.51
CA THR A 56 0.66 2.59 -11.53
C THR A 56 1.58 2.69 -12.76
N ALA A 57 2.17 1.57 -13.19
CA ALA A 57 3.05 1.52 -14.36
C ALA A 57 2.34 1.90 -15.67
N ARG A 58 1.01 1.82 -15.73
CA ARG A 58 0.20 2.24 -16.89
C ARG A 58 0.31 3.74 -17.18
N PHE A 59 0.64 4.53 -16.17
CA PHE A 59 0.82 5.99 -16.25
C PHE A 59 2.30 6.39 -16.40
N ALA A 60 3.23 5.44 -16.29
CA ALA A 60 4.67 5.72 -16.27
C ALA A 60 5.19 6.22 -17.62
N HIS A 61 5.98 7.28 -17.58
CA HIS A 61 6.79 7.70 -18.72
C HIS A 61 8.04 6.82 -18.89
N VAL A 62 8.55 6.30 -17.75
CA VAL A 62 9.67 5.36 -17.72
C VAL A 62 9.35 4.26 -16.72
N PHE A 63 9.48 3.01 -17.14
CA PHE A 63 9.43 1.85 -16.26
C PHE A 63 10.83 1.25 -16.11
N LEU A 64 11.25 1.07 -14.86
CA LEU A 64 12.51 0.42 -14.50
C LEU A 64 12.20 -0.92 -13.83
N PRO A 65 12.73 -2.04 -14.31
CA PRO A 65 12.51 -3.32 -13.67
C PRO A 65 13.22 -3.37 -12.32
N GLY A 66 12.54 -3.91 -11.32
CA GLY A 66 13.07 -4.16 -9.98
C GLY A 66 13.57 -5.59 -9.79
N THR A 67 14.21 -5.86 -8.66
CA THR A 67 14.66 -7.18 -8.22
C THR A 67 13.83 -7.66 -7.04
N SER A 68 13.55 -8.97 -6.99
CA SER A 68 12.88 -9.58 -5.86
C SER A 68 13.84 -9.73 -4.66
N PHE A 69 13.29 -10.03 -3.48
CA PHE A 69 14.10 -10.31 -2.29
C PHE A 69 14.97 -11.57 -2.43
N LEU A 70 14.72 -12.41 -3.43
CA LEU A 70 15.53 -13.60 -3.73
C LEU A 70 16.79 -13.27 -4.56
N GLU A 71 16.84 -12.09 -5.14
CA GLU A 71 17.86 -11.65 -6.10
C GLU A 71 18.83 -10.63 -5.50
N LYS A 72 18.56 -10.09 -4.30
CA LYS A 72 19.32 -8.97 -3.74
C LYS A 72 19.95 -9.26 -2.37
N ASP A 73 21.01 -8.53 -2.06
CA ASP A 73 21.59 -8.41 -0.73
C ASP A 73 21.06 -7.15 -0.01
N GLY A 74 20.99 -7.23 1.31
CA GLY A 74 20.55 -6.08 2.09
C GLY A 74 20.01 -6.44 3.46
N THR A 75 19.11 -5.59 3.96
CA THR A 75 18.43 -5.79 5.24
C THR A 75 16.94 -5.50 5.12
N PHE A 76 16.12 -6.24 5.87
CA PHE A 76 14.73 -5.94 6.12
C PHE A 76 14.51 -5.65 7.59
N THR A 77 13.61 -4.69 7.87
CA THR A 77 13.15 -4.40 9.23
C THR A 77 11.67 -4.76 9.32
N ASN A 78 11.30 -5.64 10.26
CA ASN A 78 9.93 -6.06 10.46
C ASN A 78 9.16 -5.18 11.47
N ALA A 79 7.90 -5.50 11.71
CA ALA A 79 7.02 -4.74 12.63
C ALA A 79 7.46 -4.81 14.10
N GLU A 80 8.27 -5.80 14.50
CA GLU A 80 8.87 -5.87 15.84
C GLU A 80 10.20 -5.11 15.94
N ARG A 81 10.53 -4.27 14.97
CA ARG A 81 11.76 -3.48 14.90
C ARG A 81 13.03 -4.34 14.69
N ARG A 82 12.86 -5.59 14.22
CA ARG A 82 13.95 -6.53 14.02
C ARG A 82 14.55 -6.33 12.63
N ILE A 83 15.84 -6.02 12.60
CA ILE A 83 16.67 -5.89 11.40
C ILE A 83 17.29 -7.25 11.12
N SER A 84 17.07 -7.79 9.94
CA SER A 84 17.59 -9.09 9.50
C SER A 84 18.25 -8.97 8.15
N ARG A 85 19.28 -9.79 7.90
CA ARG A 85 19.94 -9.88 6.60
C ARG A 85 19.03 -10.56 5.58
N VAL A 86 19.05 -10.02 4.36
CA VAL A 86 18.57 -10.66 3.15
C VAL A 86 19.78 -10.99 2.28
N ARG A 87 19.84 -12.21 1.75
CA ARG A 87 20.93 -12.67 0.89
C ARG A 87 20.37 -13.21 -0.40
N PRO A 88 21.01 -12.92 -1.55
CA PRO A 88 20.56 -13.46 -2.83
C PRO A 88 20.68 -14.98 -2.84
N VAL A 89 19.68 -15.64 -3.42
CA VAL A 89 19.69 -17.08 -3.69
C VAL A 89 19.71 -17.37 -5.19
N MET A 90 19.60 -16.32 -5.99
CA MET A 90 19.70 -16.35 -7.46
C MET A 90 20.25 -15.01 -7.97
N ASP A 91 20.79 -15.03 -9.16
CA ASP A 91 21.27 -13.80 -9.81
C ASP A 91 20.12 -12.88 -10.17
N ALA A 92 20.33 -11.57 -10.08
CA ALA A 92 19.36 -10.57 -10.49
C ALA A 92 19.12 -10.65 -12.02
N VAL A 93 17.84 -10.92 -12.40
CA VAL A 93 17.44 -10.99 -13.80
C VAL A 93 17.73 -9.67 -14.53
N THR A 94 17.57 -8.55 -13.82
CA THR A 94 17.84 -7.20 -14.37
C THR A 94 19.33 -6.84 -14.36
N GLY A 95 20.16 -7.63 -13.66
CA GLY A 95 21.60 -7.38 -13.48
C GLY A 95 21.94 -6.20 -12.59
N MET A 96 20.96 -5.65 -11.85
CA MET A 96 21.14 -4.46 -11.02
C MET A 96 20.06 -4.35 -9.94
N ASP A 97 20.45 -4.07 -8.72
CA ASP A 97 19.54 -3.84 -7.60
C ASP A 97 18.98 -2.42 -7.58
N GLU A 98 17.87 -2.21 -6.87
CA GLU A 98 17.20 -0.90 -6.79
C GLU A 98 18.08 0.17 -6.15
N TRP A 99 18.93 -0.17 -5.19
CA TRP A 99 19.86 0.78 -4.61
C TRP A 99 20.89 1.29 -5.63
N GLU A 100 21.38 0.42 -6.53
CA GLU A 100 22.29 0.80 -7.60
C GLU A 100 21.60 1.72 -8.61
N VAL A 101 20.33 1.43 -8.97
CA VAL A 101 19.50 2.29 -9.82
C VAL A 101 19.33 3.66 -9.17
N SER A 102 19.00 3.70 -7.87
CA SER A 102 18.86 4.95 -7.10
C SER A 102 20.15 5.75 -7.09
N CYS A 103 21.30 5.10 -6.90
CA CYS A 103 22.62 5.73 -6.98
C CYS A 103 22.93 6.29 -8.37
N ARG A 104 22.57 5.57 -9.45
CA ARG A 104 22.77 6.07 -10.82
C ARG A 104 21.91 7.29 -11.11
N ILE A 105 20.65 7.28 -10.69
CA ILE A 105 19.75 8.44 -10.81
C ILE A 105 20.31 9.62 -10.01
N GLY A 106 20.71 9.38 -8.74
CA GLY A 106 21.28 10.40 -7.88
C GLY A 106 22.52 11.05 -8.49
N ARG A 107 23.46 10.25 -9.01
CA ARG A 107 24.66 10.77 -9.71
C ARG A 107 24.31 11.56 -10.96
N ALA A 108 23.34 11.10 -11.74
CA ALA A 108 22.87 11.83 -12.92
C ALA A 108 22.26 13.19 -12.56
N MET A 109 21.72 13.32 -11.35
CA MET A 109 21.21 14.58 -10.79
C MET A 109 22.28 15.40 -10.04
N GLY A 110 23.52 14.94 -10.01
CA GLY A 110 24.65 15.65 -9.39
C GLY A 110 24.89 15.33 -7.91
N ALA A 111 24.23 14.28 -7.36
CA ALA A 111 24.51 13.82 -6.00
C ALA A 111 25.76 12.93 -5.98
N ASP A 112 26.54 13.01 -4.89
CA ASP A 112 27.66 12.10 -4.62
C ASP A 112 27.12 10.83 -3.93
N MET A 113 26.66 9.87 -4.73
CA MET A 113 26.11 8.59 -4.28
C MET A 113 26.88 7.46 -4.96
N SER A 114 27.90 6.94 -4.28
CA SER A 114 28.74 5.85 -4.79
C SER A 114 28.98 4.84 -3.68
N TYR A 115 28.44 3.64 -3.85
CA TYR A 115 28.65 2.51 -2.96
C TYR A 115 28.95 1.28 -3.81
N ASP A 116 29.83 0.42 -3.30
CA ASP A 116 30.20 -0.84 -3.96
C ASP A 116 29.36 -2.02 -3.41
N HIS A 117 28.81 -1.87 -2.20
CA HIS A 117 28.03 -2.92 -1.56
C HIS A 117 26.99 -2.31 -0.59
N PRO A 118 25.81 -2.94 -0.38
CA PRO A 118 24.77 -2.41 0.52
C PRO A 118 25.21 -2.36 2.01
N SER A 119 26.29 -3.04 2.41
CA SER A 119 26.88 -2.86 3.75
C SER A 119 27.37 -1.44 3.98
N GLU A 120 27.95 -0.79 2.97
CA GLU A 120 28.43 0.59 3.08
C GLU A 120 27.26 1.57 3.28
N ILE A 121 26.10 1.27 2.67
CA ILE A 121 24.86 2.01 2.89
C ILE A 121 24.41 1.83 4.35
N MET A 122 24.46 0.61 4.88
CA MET A 122 24.11 0.35 6.29
C MET A 122 25.07 1.06 7.24
N ASP A 123 26.36 1.08 6.95
CA ASP A 123 27.36 1.80 7.75
C ASP A 123 27.10 3.32 7.75
N GLU A 124 26.66 3.86 6.63
CA GLU A 124 26.25 5.27 6.58
C GLU A 124 24.96 5.51 7.37
N ILE A 125 23.95 4.65 7.26
CA ILE A 125 22.73 4.70 8.08
C ILE A 125 23.09 4.67 9.56
N ALA A 126 23.97 3.76 9.97
CA ALA A 126 24.44 3.64 11.37
C ALA A 126 25.13 4.91 11.86
N ARG A 127 25.92 5.55 11.01
CA ARG A 127 26.62 6.80 11.33
C ARG A 127 25.65 7.98 11.48
N LEU A 128 24.60 8.03 10.66
CA LEU A 128 23.66 9.16 10.60
C LEU A 128 22.44 9.00 11.52
N THR A 129 22.13 7.78 11.93
CA THR A 129 20.92 7.44 12.69
C THR A 129 21.29 6.87 14.06
N PRO A 130 21.20 7.65 15.15
CA PRO A 130 21.66 7.22 16.49
C PRO A 130 21.07 5.90 16.97
N THR A 131 19.82 5.60 16.58
CA THR A 131 19.14 4.33 16.95
C THR A 131 19.64 3.12 16.18
N PHE A 132 20.45 3.32 15.14
CA PHE A 132 21.07 2.27 14.32
C PHE A 132 22.61 2.20 14.52
N LYS A 133 23.16 2.97 15.46
CA LYS A 133 24.61 3.20 15.62
C LYS A 133 25.45 1.92 15.62
N ASN A 134 24.95 0.86 16.23
CA ASN A 134 25.68 -0.42 16.33
C ASN A 134 25.13 -1.49 15.39
N VAL A 135 24.47 -1.13 14.32
CA VAL A 135 24.00 -2.07 13.29
C VAL A 135 25.03 -2.12 12.16
N SER A 136 25.54 -3.30 11.88
CA SER A 136 26.41 -3.58 10.71
C SER A 136 26.09 -4.95 10.15
N PHE A 137 26.52 -5.22 8.92
CA PHE A 137 26.32 -6.53 8.31
C PHE A 137 27.02 -7.63 9.11
N ASP A 138 28.27 -7.41 9.53
CA ASP A 138 29.03 -8.37 10.34
C ASP A 138 28.30 -8.73 11.63
N ARG A 139 27.75 -7.74 12.34
CA ARG A 139 27.00 -7.99 13.56
C ARG A 139 25.67 -8.70 13.32
N LEU A 140 24.99 -8.37 12.21
CA LEU A 140 23.77 -9.07 11.81
C LEU A 140 24.06 -10.52 11.40
N ASP A 141 25.22 -10.79 10.82
CA ASP A 141 25.64 -12.14 10.47
C ASP A 141 26.02 -12.97 11.71
N GLU A 142 26.64 -12.35 12.71
CA GLU A 142 26.97 -12.99 13.98
C GLU A 142 25.73 -13.25 14.85
N LEU A 143 24.86 -12.26 15.02
CA LEU A 143 23.70 -12.31 15.92
C LEU A 143 22.43 -12.84 15.26
N GLY A 144 22.41 -12.98 13.93
CA GLY A 144 21.25 -13.36 13.13
C GLY A 144 20.25 -12.22 12.90
N SER A 145 20.03 -11.37 13.89
CA SER A 145 19.19 -10.17 13.79
C SER A 145 19.36 -9.26 15.00
N ILE A 146 19.05 -7.97 14.84
CA ILE A 146 19.10 -6.98 15.91
C ILE A 146 17.80 -6.20 15.95
N GLN A 147 17.25 -5.97 17.15
CA GLN A 147 16.07 -5.10 17.31
C GLN A 147 16.53 -3.68 17.67
N TRP A 148 16.25 -2.69 16.84
CA TRP A 148 16.55 -1.30 17.14
C TRP A 148 15.62 -0.74 18.25
N PRO A 149 16.02 0.25 19.07
CA PRO A 149 17.31 0.96 19.08
C PRO A 149 18.51 0.08 19.39
N CYS A 150 19.61 0.33 18.68
CA CYS A 150 20.89 -0.32 18.87
C CYS A 150 21.94 0.77 19.13
N THR A 151 22.02 1.22 20.38
CA THR A 151 22.85 2.34 20.84
C THR A 151 24.05 1.84 21.65
N ASP A 152 24.92 2.74 22.12
CA ASP A 152 26.04 2.37 22.98
C ASP A 152 25.58 1.76 24.31
N ASP A 153 24.43 2.20 24.83
CA ASP A 153 23.85 1.66 26.08
C ASP A 153 23.16 0.30 25.87
N ALA A 154 22.80 -0.02 24.63
CA ALA A 154 22.17 -1.28 24.25
C ALA A 154 22.78 -1.78 22.93
N PRO A 155 24.07 -2.18 22.92
CA PRO A 155 24.76 -2.51 21.68
C PRO A 155 24.19 -3.74 20.96
N ASP A 156 23.58 -4.68 21.64
CA ASP A 156 22.97 -5.88 21.08
C ASP A 156 21.48 -5.69 20.75
N GLY A 157 21.01 -4.44 20.85
CA GLY A 157 19.65 -4.04 20.54
C GLY A 157 18.73 -3.95 21.77
N THR A 158 17.47 -3.55 21.52
CA THR A 158 16.46 -3.29 22.54
C THR A 158 15.22 -4.15 22.30
N PRO A 159 15.18 -5.40 22.79
CA PRO A 159 14.03 -6.28 22.59
C PRO A 159 12.71 -5.73 23.18
N ILE A 160 12.78 -5.12 24.35
CA ILE A 160 11.64 -4.53 25.04
C ILE A 160 11.89 -3.03 25.23
N MET A 161 10.99 -2.21 24.71
CA MET A 161 11.07 -0.76 24.84
C MET A 161 10.64 -0.29 26.23
N HIS A 162 11.29 0.80 26.71
CA HIS A 162 10.87 1.56 27.90
C HIS A 162 10.85 0.77 29.22
N VAL A 163 11.72 -0.23 29.37
CA VAL A 163 11.81 -1.04 30.61
C VAL A 163 12.12 -0.17 31.83
N ASP A 164 13.07 0.75 31.70
CA ASP A 164 13.53 1.65 32.76
C ASP A 164 12.82 3.01 32.78
N GLY A 165 11.87 3.21 31.87
CA GLY A 165 11.11 4.46 31.73
C GLY A 165 11.11 4.99 30.31
N PHE A 166 10.38 6.09 30.10
CA PHE A 166 10.28 6.75 28.80
C PHE A 166 11.46 7.69 28.57
N VAL A 167 11.96 7.75 27.34
CA VAL A 167 13.08 8.64 26.93
C VAL A 167 12.80 10.12 27.27
N ARG A 168 11.53 10.55 27.21
CA ARG A 168 11.08 11.93 27.52
C ARG A 168 10.60 12.11 28.97
N GLY A 169 10.87 11.15 29.86
CA GLY A 169 10.37 11.15 31.22
C GLY A 169 8.97 10.52 31.33
N LYS A 170 8.06 11.14 32.08
CA LYS A 170 6.71 10.62 32.29
C LYS A 170 5.90 10.67 31.00
N GLY A 171 4.98 9.70 30.86
CA GLY A 171 3.98 9.72 29.78
C GLY A 171 3.15 11.00 29.83
N ASN A 172 2.91 11.57 28.65
CA ASN A 172 2.11 12.80 28.51
C ASN A 172 0.71 12.43 27.97
N PHE A 173 -0.34 12.72 28.73
CA PHE A 173 -1.71 12.55 28.29
C PHE A 173 -2.14 13.76 27.46
N ILE A 174 -2.56 13.50 26.24
CA ILE A 174 -3.08 14.51 25.33
C ILE A 174 -4.60 14.36 25.31
N VAL A 175 -5.30 15.44 25.69
CA VAL A 175 -6.76 15.48 25.54
C VAL A 175 -7.07 15.67 24.06
N THR A 176 -7.82 14.69 23.51
CA THR A 176 -8.20 14.69 22.10
C THR A 176 -9.72 14.64 22.00
N GLU A 177 -10.31 15.60 21.31
CA GLU A 177 -11.74 15.60 21.01
C GLU A 177 -12.03 14.54 19.95
N TYR A 178 -13.18 13.85 20.09
CA TYR A 178 -13.66 12.97 19.05
C TYR A 178 -14.17 13.76 17.85
N VAL A 179 -13.55 13.58 16.71
CA VAL A 179 -14.00 14.14 15.43
C VAL A 179 -14.71 13.03 14.65
N PRO A 180 -16.04 13.09 14.51
CA PRO A 180 -16.77 12.08 13.75
C PRO A 180 -16.42 12.16 12.26
N THR A 181 -16.40 11.00 11.60
CA THR A 181 -16.28 10.94 10.13
C THR A 181 -17.41 11.69 9.44
N THR A 182 -17.14 12.25 8.28
CA THR A 182 -18.16 12.81 7.37
C THR A 182 -18.90 11.72 6.60
N GLU A 183 -18.36 10.53 6.50
CA GLU A 183 -18.94 9.34 5.87
C GLU A 183 -19.99 8.68 6.77
N ARG A 184 -21.16 9.29 6.81
CA ARG A 184 -22.31 8.79 7.56
C ARG A 184 -23.32 8.14 6.62
N SER A 185 -23.97 7.07 7.10
CA SER A 185 -25.09 6.48 6.40
C SER A 185 -26.22 7.51 6.21
N THR A 186 -26.81 7.49 5.04
CA THR A 186 -27.91 8.38 4.63
C THR A 186 -28.98 7.55 3.91
N ARG A 187 -30.13 8.15 3.60
CA ARG A 187 -31.14 7.46 2.80
C ARG A 187 -30.63 7.02 1.41
N LYS A 188 -29.67 7.79 0.83
CA LYS A 188 -29.08 7.48 -0.49
C LYS A 188 -27.97 6.43 -0.37
N PHE A 189 -27.21 6.44 0.70
CA PHE A 189 -26.07 5.54 0.98
C PHE A 189 -26.26 4.94 2.38
N PRO A 190 -27.12 3.90 2.51
CA PRO A 190 -27.58 3.43 3.82
C PRO A 190 -26.62 2.46 4.51
N LEU A 191 -25.64 1.93 3.80
CA LEU A 191 -24.65 0.99 4.32
C LEU A 191 -23.28 1.65 4.49
N ILE A 192 -22.48 1.11 5.37
CA ILE A 192 -21.05 1.47 5.53
C ILE A 192 -20.22 0.34 4.94
N LEU A 193 -19.42 0.68 3.94
CA LEU A 193 -18.37 -0.19 3.43
C LEU A 193 -17.13 -0.06 4.30
N THR A 194 -16.60 -1.20 4.75
CA THR A 194 -15.27 -1.30 5.33
C THR A 194 -14.40 -2.17 4.43
N THR A 195 -13.14 -1.80 4.27
CA THR A 195 -12.18 -2.56 3.46
C THR A 195 -11.11 -3.20 4.32
N GLY A 196 -10.53 -4.29 3.87
CA GLY A 196 -9.51 -4.99 4.62
C GLY A 196 -8.66 -5.94 3.79
N ARG A 197 -7.90 -6.78 4.49
CA ARG A 197 -6.99 -7.78 3.93
C ARG A 197 -7.41 -9.18 4.37
N ILE A 198 -6.95 -10.17 3.60
CA ILE A 198 -7.06 -11.60 3.92
C ILE A 198 -5.67 -12.22 3.99
N LEU A 199 -5.54 -13.36 4.69
CA LEU A 199 -4.23 -13.99 4.93
C LEU A 199 -3.53 -14.50 3.66
N SER A 200 -4.29 -14.87 2.63
CA SER A 200 -3.74 -15.44 1.40
C SER A 200 -3.22 -14.40 0.40
N GLN A 201 -3.55 -13.12 0.59
CA GLN A 201 -3.13 -12.03 -0.29
C GLN A 201 -2.43 -10.92 0.51
N TYR A 202 -1.44 -10.27 -0.09
CA TYR A 202 -0.68 -9.21 0.54
C TYR A 202 -0.88 -7.87 -0.18
N ASN A 203 -1.29 -6.84 0.56
CA ASN A 203 -1.58 -5.49 0.03
C ASN A 203 -2.46 -5.55 -1.23
N VAL A 204 -2.04 -4.93 -2.33
CA VAL A 204 -2.74 -4.93 -3.62
C VAL A 204 -2.55 -6.22 -4.42
N GLY A 205 -2.00 -7.27 -3.82
CA GLY A 205 -1.84 -8.57 -4.43
C GLY A 205 -0.79 -8.65 -5.54
N ALA A 206 0.02 -7.61 -5.77
CA ALA A 206 0.94 -7.54 -6.91
C ALA A 206 1.85 -8.76 -7.04
N GLN A 207 2.35 -9.29 -5.94
CA GLN A 207 3.12 -10.55 -5.93
C GLN A 207 2.23 -11.77 -5.69
N THR A 208 1.38 -11.73 -4.65
CA THR A 208 0.67 -12.92 -4.17
C THR A 208 -0.39 -13.43 -5.14
N ARG A 209 -1.07 -12.56 -5.91
CA ARG A 209 -1.99 -13.00 -6.98
C ARG A 209 -1.30 -13.72 -8.15
N ARG A 210 0.03 -13.64 -8.26
CA ARG A 210 0.86 -14.37 -9.24
C ARG A 210 1.41 -15.68 -8.72
N THR A 211 0.97 -16.11 -7.54
CA THR A 211 1.38 -17.34 -6.88
C THR A 211 0.20 -18.32 -6.74
N LYS A 212 0.46 -19.48 -6.18
CA LYS A 212 -0.59 -20.47 -5.88
C LYS A 212 -1.59 -20.01 -4.80
N ASN A 213 -1.39 -18.85 -4.18
CA ASN A 213 -2.34 -18.27 -3.22
C ASN A 213 -3.73 -18.01 -3.84
N ASN A 214 -3.80 -17.85 -5.16
CA ASN A 214 -5.07 -17.72 -5.88
C ASN A 214 -5.96 -18.98 -5.76
N VAL A 215 -5.42 -20.15 -5.39
CA VAL A 215 -6.24 -21.33 -5.10
C VAL A 215 -7.19 -21.08 -3.92
N TRP A 216 -6.79 -20.22 -2.97
CA TRP A 216 -7.63 -19.87 -1.82
C TRP A 216 -8.48 -18.62 -2.06
N HIS A 217 -8.00 -17.71 -2.90
CA HIS A 217 -8.69 -16.43 -3.12
C HIS A 217 -8.23 -15.79 -4.43
N ASP A 218 -9.07 -15.88 -5.43
CA ASP A 218 -8.80 -15.44 -6.80
C ASP A 218 -9.56 -14.16 -7.21
N LYS A 219 -10.45 -13.67 -6.34
CA LYS A 219 -11.26 -12.46 -6.56
C LYS A 219 -11.62 -11.78 -5.25
N ASP A 220 -11.80 -10.48 -5.29
CA ASP A 220 -12.43 -9.74 -4.21
C ASP A 220 -13.96 -9.89 -4.32
N ILE A 221 -14.63 -10.06 -3.18
CA ILE A 221 -16.08 -10.24 -3.08
C ILE A 221 -16.66 -9.28 -2.05
N LEU A 222 -17.96 -9.00 -2.14
CA LEU A 222 -18.66 -8.21 -1.14
C LEU A 222 -19.33 -9.11 -0.11
N ASP A 223 -18.91 -9.01 1.14
CA ASP A 223 -19.59 -9.63 2.29
C ASP A 223 -20.74 -8.74 2.75
N ILE A 224 -21.91 -9.32 2.86
CA ILE A 224 -23.14 -8.65 3.29
C ILE A 224 -23.91 -9.50 4.30
N HIS A 225 -24.45 -8.86 5.34
CA HIS A 225 -25.28 -9.54 6.33
C HIS A 225 -26.61 -10.03 5.71
N PRO A 226 -27.15 -11.21 6.13
CA PRO A 226 -28.41 -11.77 5.61
C PRO A 226 -29.57 -10.77 5.62
N HIS A 227 -29.74 -10.02 6.69
CA HIS A 227 -30.79 -8.99 6.80
C HIS A 227 -30.70 -7.92 5.72
N ASP A 228 -29.49 -7.43 5.42
CA ASP A 228 -29.29 -6.39 4.39
C ASP A 228 -29.45 -6.95 2.98
N ALA A 229 -29.05 -8.21 2.77
CA ALA A 229 -29.22 -8.94 1.52
C ALA A 229 -30.70 -9.18 1.21
N GLU A 230 -31.48 -9.68 2.19
CA GLU A 230 -32.91 -9.94 2.07
C GLU A 230 -33.68 -8.66 1.71
N ASN A 231 -33.41 -7.56 2.39
CA ASN A 231 -34.03 -6.26 2.13
C ASN A 231 -33.75 -5.71 0.73
N ARG A 232 -32.76 -6.27 0.02
CA ARG A 232 -32.33 -5.86 -1.34
C ARG A 232 -32.59 -6.92 -2.40
N GLY A 233 -33.14 -8.08 -2.02
CA GLY A 233 -33.34 -9.22 -2.90
C GLY A 233 -32.05 -9.83 -3.44
N ILE A 234 -30.93 -9.69 -2.70
CA ILE A 234 -29.61 -10.21 -3.08
C ILE A 234 -29.47 -11.63 -2.57
N VAL A 235 -29.00 -12.53 -3.43
CA VAL A 235 -28.62 -13.90 -3.07
C VAL A 235 -27.12 -14.11 -3.23
N CYS A 236 -26.58 -15.14 -2.58
CA CYS A 236 -25.14 -15.44 -2.65
C CYS A 236 -24.74 -15.74 -4.10
N GLY A 237 -23.67 -15.12 -4.57
CA GLY A 237 -23.18 -15.23 -5.96
C GLY A 237 -23.74 -14.17 -6.92
N ASP A 238 -24.71 -13.36 -6.50
CA ASP A 238 -25.18 -12.25 -7.32
C ASP A 238 -24.10 -11.22 -7.57
N LYS A 239 -24.14 -10.61 -8.76
CA LYS A 239 -23.40 -9.38 -9.01
C LYS A 239 -24.13 -8.21 -8.36
N VAL A 240 -23.39 -7.45 -7.58
CA VAL A 240 -23.90 -6.28 -6.89
C VAL A 240 -23.10 -5.03 -7.24
N LEU A 241 -23.82 -3.97 -7.59
CA LEU A 241 -23.25 -2.65 -7.75
C LEU A 241 -23.09 -2.02 -6.36
N ILE A 242 -21.88 -1.59 -6.06
CA ILE A 242 -21.52 -0.82 -4.89
C ILE A 242 -21.31 0.61 -5.36
N GLN A 243 -22.07 1.55 -4.85
CA GLN A 243 -22.02 2.96 -5.25
C GLN A 243 -21.77 3.84 -4.03
N SER A 244 -20.82 4.76 -4.15
CA SER A 244 -20.53 5.81 -3.17
C SER A 244 -20.74 7.21 -3.78
N ARG A 245 -20.23 8.24 -3.09
CA ARG A 245 -20.11 9.61 -3.62
C ARG A 245 -19.00 9.74 -4.66
N MET A 246 -17.98 8.88 -4.58
CA MET A 246 -16.76 8.95 -5.40
C MET A 246 -16.90 8.18 -6.70
N GLY A 247 -17.58 7.04 -6.68
CA GLY A 247 -17.71 6.19 -7.85
C GLY A 247 -18.50 4.93 -7.57
N GLU A 248 -18.38 3.97 -8.46
CA GLU A 248 -19.07 2.69 -8.37
C GLU A 248 -18.22 1.54 -8.87
N THR A 249 -18.46 0.36 -8.31
CA THR A 249 -17.85 -0.90 -8.76
C THR A 249 -18.83 -2.05 -8.63
N VAL A 250 -18.57 -3.15 -9.34
CA VAL A 250 -19.42 -4.34 -9.32
C VAL A 250 -18.60 -5.54 -8.83
N LEU A 251 -19.07 -6.15 -7.77
CA LEU A 251 -18.47 -7.36 -7.17
C LEU A 251 -19.52 -8.48 -7.10
N GLU A 252 -19.08 -9.68 -6.76
CA GLU A 252 -19.95 -10.79 -6.41
C GLU A 252 -20.28 -10.73 -4.90
N ALA A 253 -21.54 -10.97 -4.54
CA ALA A 253 -21.98 -10.94 -3.15
C ALA A 253 -21.79 -12.31 -2.45
N ARG A 254 -21.30 -12.27 -1.22
CA ARG A 254 -21.33 -13.40 -0.28
C ARG A 254 -22.17 -13.01 0.95
N ILE A 255 -23.23 -13.78 1.20
CA ILE A 255 -24.07 -13.57 2.38
C ILE A 255 -23.41 -14.28 3.57
N THR A 256 -23.20 -13.54 4.66
CA THR A 256 -22.52 -14.07 5.85
C THR A 256 -22.95 -13.36 7.13
N GLU A 257 -23.15 -14.13 8.19
CA GLU A 257 -23.42 -13.63 9.55
C GLU A 257 -22.18 -13.03 10.23
N ASN A 258 -21.00 -13.15 9.63
CA ASN A 258 -19.78 -12.49 10.13
C ASN A 258 -19.82 -10.97 9.98
N MET A 259 -20.76 -10.45 9.18
CA MET A 259 -21.00 -9.01 9.06
C MET A 259 -22.07 -8.56 10.03
N GLN A 260 -22.04 -7.30 10.45
CA GLN A 260 -23.13 -6.66 11.21
C GLN A 260 -24.14 -6.05 10.23
N PRO A 261 -25.43 -6.02 10.56
CA PRO A 261 -26.42 -5.27 9.79
C PRO A 261 -25.99 -3.81 9.60
N GLY A 262 -26.12 -3.30 8.39
CA GLY A 262 -25.72 -1.93 8.05
C GLY A 262 -24.24 -1.80 7.62
N VAL A 263 -23.44 -2.88 7.71
CA VAL A 263 -22.02 -2.87 7.32
C VAL A 263 -21.76 -3.93 6.27
N VAL A 264 -21.01 -3.57 5.22
CA VAL A 264 -20.53 -4.47 4.19
C VAL A 264 -19.00 -4.43 4.12
N TYR A 265 -18.38 -5.52 3.67
CA TYR A 265 -16.93 -5.64 3.64
C TYR A 265 -16.44 -6.14 2.28
N THR A 266 -15.33 -5.60 1.83
CA THR A 266 -14.59 -6.14 0.69
C THR A 266 -13.09 -6.04 0.90
N THR A 267 -12.34 -6.74 0.06
CA THR A 267 -10.90 -6.62 -0.06
C THR A 267 -10.53 -5.78 -1.30
N PHE A 268 -9.22 -5.45 -1.45
CA PHE A 268 -8.72 -4.61 -2.54
C PHE A 268 -7.49 -5.23 -3.21
N HIS A 269 -7.40 -6.57 -3.17
CA HIS A 269 -6.21 -7.28 -3.64
C HIS A 269 -6.17 -7.44 -5.16
N MET A 270 -7.34 -7.39 -5.82
CA MET A 270 -7.48 -7.60 -7.25
C MET A 270 -7.79 -6.28 -7.94
N PRO A 271 -7.01 -5.87 -8.98
CA PRO A 271 -7.26 -4.61 -9.68
C PRO A 271 -8.66 -4.58 -10.33
N GLU A 272 -9.18 -5.75 -10.76
CA GLU A 272 -10.49 -5.87 -11.38
C GLU A 272 -11.65 -5.52 -10.43
N SER A 273 -11.40 -5.49 -9.12
CA SER A 273 -12.41 -5.13 -8.12
C SER A 273 -12.67 -3.63 -8.03
N GLY A 274 -11.63 -2.82 -8.27
CA GLY A 274 -11.73 -1.36 -8.16
C GLY A 274 -12.25 -0.88 -6.81
N ALA A 275 -11.91 -1.55 -5.72
CA ALA A 275 -12.45 -1.23 -4.40
C ALA A 275 -12.17 0.22 -3.98
N ASN A 276 -11.03 0.77 -4.39
CA ASN A 276 -10.65 2.15 -4.07
C ASN A 276 -11.27 3.21 -5.00
N ILE A 277 -11.99 2.81 -6.03
CA ILE A 277 -12.84 3.74 -6.82
C ILE A 277 -14.00 4.28 -5.98
N VAL A 278 -14.49 3.48 -5.03
CA VAL A 278 -15.60 3.90 -4.17
C VAL A 278 -15.15 4.52 -2.84
N THR A 279 -13.89 4.36 -2.43
CA THR A 279 -13.39 4.97 -1.18
C THR A 279 -13.20 6.47 -1.34
N THR A 280 -13.27 7.20 -0.22
CA THR A 280 -13.17 8.66 -0.20
C THR A 280 -11.74 9.12 0.07
N ASP A 281 -11.45 10.38 -0.23
CA ASP A 281 -10.22 11.08 0.08
C ASP A 281 -10.19 11.66 1.51
N ASN A 282 -11.16 11.33 2.34
CA ASN A 282 -11.16 11.72 3.74
C ASN A 282 -9.93 11.19 4.45
N SER A 283 -9.31 12.03 5.25
CA SER A 283 -8.13 11.70 6.05
C SER A 283 -8.17 12.39 7.40
N ASP A 284 -7.38 11.92 8.36
CA ASP A 284 -7.25 12.62 9.62
C ASP A 284 -6.41 13.90 9.44
N TRP A 285 -6.78 14.92 10.20
CA TRP A 285 -6.18 16.26 10.10
C TRP A 285 -4.72 16.32 10.56
N ALA A 286 -4.26 15.38 11.39
CA ALA A 286 -2.95 15.43 12.00
C ALA A 286 -1.88 14.70 11.18
N THR A 287 -2.21 13.52 10.66
CA THR A 287 -1.28 12.64 9.95
C THR A 287 -1.61 12.47 8.48
N ASN A 288 -2.78 12.97 8.07
CA ASN A 288 -3.32 12.79 6.72
C ASN A 288 -3.45 11.29 6.33
N CYS A 289 -3.74 10.45 7.34
CA CYS A 289 -3.98 9.02 7.11
C CYS A 289 -5.35 8.83 6.47
N PRO A 290 -5.45 8.22 5.28
CA PRO A 290 -6.73 8.04 4.59
C PRO A 290 -7.72 7.15 5.34
N GLU A 291 -9.00 7.48 5.24
CA GLU A 291 -10.09 6.77 5.92
C GLU A 291 -10.64 5.60 5.07
N TYR A 292 -9.79 4.62 4.75
CA TYR A 292 -10.13 3.47 3.89
C TYR A 292 -11.29 2.61 4.39
N LYS A 293 -11.59 2.65 5.68
CA LYS A 293 -12.47 1.69 6.35
C LYS A 293 -13.86 2.20 6.63
N VAL A 294 -14.17 3.41 6.18
CA VAL A 294 -15.48 4.03 6.38
C VAL A 294 -15.89 4.77 5.10
N THR A 295 -16.80 4.18 4.35
CA THR A 295 -17.39 4.80 3.16
C THR A 295 -18.88 4.52 3.12
N ALA A 296 -19.70 5.54 3.05
CA ALA A 296 -21.15 5.35 2.92
C ALA A 296 -21.51 4.94 1.50
N VAL A 297 -22.19 3.78 1.36
CA VAL A 297 -22.50 3.16 0.09
C VAL A 297 -23.96 2.73 -0.04
N GLU A 298 -24.44 2.65 -1.27
CA GLU A 298 -25.61 1.87 -1.68
C GLU A 298 -25.12 0.57 -2.33
N VAL A 299 -25.84 -0.52 -2.07
CA VAL A 299 -25.60 -1.82 -2.68
C VAL A 299 -26.89 -2.33 -3.31
N ARG A 300 -26.85 -2.68 -4.58
CA ARG A 300 -28.01 -3.21 -5.31
C ARG A 300 -27.61 -4.29 -6.30
N GLN A 301 -28.49 -5.25 -6.52
CA GLN A 301 -28.30 -6.26 -7.56
C GLN A 301 -28.15 -5.61 -8.94
N THR A 302 -27.28 -6.16 -9.77
CA THR A 302 -27.05 -5.69 -11.14
C THR A 302 -26.67 -6.84 -12.07
N ASN A 303 -27.00 -6.69 -13.35
CA ASN A 303 -26.56 -7.61 -14.42
C ASN A 303 -25.47 -6.98 -15.30
N ARG A 304 -25.01 -5.77 -14.99
CA ARG A 304 -24.03 -5.02 -15.78
C ARG A 304 -22.74 -4.87 -14.99
N LYS A 305 -21.63 -4.75 -15.69
CA LYS A 305 -20.38 -4.22 -15.13
C LYS A 305 -20.51 -2.71 -14.96
N SER A 306 -19.73 -2.09 -14.08
CA SER A 306 -19.58 -0.63 -14.03
C SER A 306 -18.84 -0.12 -15.28
N ASP A 307 -19.01 1.17 -15.60
CA ASP A 307 -18.44 1.74 -16.82
C ASP A 307 -16.93 1.55 -16.91
N TRP A 308 -16.21 1.74 -15.82
CA TRP A 308 -14.75 1.54 -15.79
C TRP A 308 -14.33 0.07 -15.99
N GLN A 309 -15.17 -0.90 -15.62
CA GLN A 309 -14.91 -2.34 -15.81
C GLN A 309 -15.14 -2.80 -17.26
N VAL A 310 -15.75 -1.97 -18.09
CA VAL A 310 -16.02 -2.24 -19.51
C VAL A 310 -14.94 -1.69 -20.41
N ILE A 311 -14.18 -0.70 -19.96
CA ILE A 311 -13.07 -0.11 -20.73
C ILE A 311 -11.99 -1.19 -20.92
N PRO A 312 -11.64 -1.52 -22.19
CA PRO A 312 -10.56 -2.49 -22.43
C PRO A 312 -9.25 -1.98 -21.80
N ASP A 313 -8.56 -2.86 -21.09
CA ASP A 313 -7.21 -2.58 -20.60
C ASP A 313 -6.31 -2.20 -21.78
N PRO A 314 -5.79 -0.96 -21.88
CA PRO A 314 -4.91 -0.57 -22.98
C PRO A 314 -3.62 -1.37 -23.03
N GLY A 315 -3.23 -2.05 -21.94
CA GLY A 315 -2.10 -2.97 -21.87
C GLY A 315 -2.41 -4.43 -22.21
N ALA A 316 -3.68 -4.79 -22.43
CA ALA A 316 -4.06 -6.17 -22.76
C ALA A 316 -3.55 -6.62 -24.14
N ALA A 317 -3.29 -5.68 -25.04
CA ALA A 317 -2.77 -5.92 -26.39
C ALA A 317 -1.27 -6.30 -26.44
N THR A 318 -0.54 -6.23 -25.31
CA THR A 318 0.92 -6.49 -25.23
C THR A 318 1.26 -7.73 -24.39
N ARG A 319 0.27 -8.58 -24.06
CA ARG A 319 0.46 -9.77 -23.20
C ARG A 319 0.51 -11.10 -23.96
N ASP A 320 0.73 -11.08 -25.28
CA ASP A 320 1.01 -12.27 -26.09
C ASP A 320 2.51 -12.53 -26.21
#